data_e4c22992277937ae92b0155c9744958a
#
_entry.id   e4c22992277937ae92b0155c9744958a
#
_cell.length_a   1.000
_cell.length_b   1.000
_cell.length_c   1.000
_cell.angle_alpha   90.00
_cell.angle_beta   90.00
_cell.angle_gamma   90.00
#
_symmetry.space_group_name_H-M   'P 1'
#
loop_
_entity.id
_entity.type
_entity.pdbx_description
1 polymer ?
#
loop_
_entity_poly.entity_id
_entity_poly.type
_entity_poly.pdbx_seq_one_letter_code
_entity_poly.pdbx_strand_id
1 'polypeptide(L)'
;GDRFEIWEAFSLSYPLFINSIIVKFLNATTVDGYNPYRITNAGIDWEVIEPENPWSNIGYWGDHQIIYLLKLLEISNKHTPETLSTLLNERIFAFANVPYRLKSYADIVANPKDSIVFDDKLHQQVLSLTPQIGQDARLVLDEQQQVLLTTMADKLLITLLAKLSNFVPNAGIWMNTLRPEWNDANNALVGYGASMVTLAYIRRYMSFLQEFIVSDVNIATETYTLLQALHSALRMPSTKQVTDMAGLAGEQYRQKAYAGLSGQIVTLPLCELRTFLSDTLEVIDSSIRNN
;
A
#
# COMPACT_ATOMS: atom_id res chain seq x y z
N GLY A 1 3.17 12.99 9.92
CA GLY A 1 1.71 13.13 9.89
C GLY A 1 1.30 14.47 9.32
N ASP A 2 1.75 15.55 9.91
CA ASP A 2 1.30 16.93 9.62
C ASP A 2 1.49 17.40 8.17
N ARG A 3 2.37 16.76 7.42
CA ARG A 3 2.65 17.17 6.03
C ARG A 3 1.57 16.76 5.04
N PHE A 4 0.86 15.66 5.25
CA PHE A 4 -0.21 15.23 4.34
C PHE A 4 -1.48 16.09 4.49
N GLU A 5 -1.80 16.52 5.69
CA GLU A 5 -2.88 17.48 5.92
C GLU A 5 -2.63 18.82 5.22
N ILE A 6 -1.36 19.28 5.22
CA ILE A 6 -0.94 20.45 4.47
C ILE A 6 -1.13 20.25 2.96
N TRP A 7 -0.85 19.07 2.43
CA TRP A 7 -1.00 18.77 1.01
C TRP A 7 -2.48 18.73 0.58
N GLU A 8 -3.39 18.24 1.44
CA GLU A 8 -4.82 18.31 1.19
C GLU A 8 -5.27 19.78 1.10
N ALA A 9 -4.93 20.59 2.08
CA ALA A 9 -5.25 22.03 2.10
C ALA A 9 -4.63 22.79 0.91
N PHE A 10 -3.37 22.47 0.57
CA PHE A 10 -2.68 23.04 -0.59
C PHE A 10 -3.37 22.66 -1.89
N SER A 11 -3.80 21.41 -2.05
CA SER A 11 -4.48 20.92 -3.25
C SER A 11 -5.83 21.59 -3.47
N LEU A 12 -6.55 21.93 -2.39
CA LEU A 12 -7.79 22.68 -2.48
C LEU A 12 -7.56 24.14 -2.95
N SER A 13 -6.43 24.73 -2.57
CA SER A 13 -6.05 26.10 -2.98
C SER A 13 -5.40 26.16 -4.35
N TYR A 14 -4.68 25.11 -4.74
CA TYR A 14 -3.92 25.02 -6.00
C TYR A 14 -4.16 23.68 -6.70
N PRO A 15 -5.35 23.41 -7.23
CA PRO A 15 -5.73 22.12 -7.79
C PRO A 15 -4.89 21.66 -8.99
N LEU A 16 -4.21 22.59 -9.68
CA LEU A 16 -3.32 22.26 -10.82
C LEU A 16 -2.14 21.37 -10.42
N PHE A 17 -1.71 21.39 -9.15
CA PHE A 17 -0.59 20.57 -8.68
C PHE A 17 -1.00 19.19 -8.16
N ILE A 18 -2.30 18.91 -8.03
CA ILE A 18 -2.78 17.70 -7.38
C ILE A 18 -2.31 16.43 -8.08
N ASN A 19 -2.31 16.40 -9.40
CA ASN A 19 -1.91 15.23 -10.16
C ASN A 19 -0.42 14.92 -9.97
N SER A 20 0.44 15.96 -9.92
CA SER A 20 1.86 15.80 -9.62
C SER A 20 2.09 15.28 -8.20
N ILE A 21 1.27 15.70 -7.24
CA ILE A 21 1.30 15.19 -5.87
C ILE A 21 0.92 13.71 -5.83
N ILE A 22 -0.16 13.32 -6.53
CA ILE A 22 -0.60 11.92 -6.62
C ILE A 22 0.47 11.05 -7.25
N VAL A 23 1.07 11.46 -8.37
CA VAL A 23 2.16 10.73 -9.03
C VAL A 23 3.34 10.54 -8.08
N LYS A 24 3.77 11.60 -7.38
CA LYS A 24 4.85 11.52 -6.40
C LYS A 24 4.51 10.58 -5.25
N PHE A 25 3.27 10.62 -4.76
CA PHE A 25 2.80 9.75 -3.69
C PHE A 25 2.79 8.28 -4.13
N LEU A 26 2.27 7.98 -5.32
CA LEU A 26 2.24 6.63 -5.88
C LEU A 26 3.64 6.08 -6.13
N ASN A 27 4.58 6.88 -6.66
CA ASN A 27 5.97 6.49 -6.85
C ASN A 27 6.71 6.20 -5.54
N ALA A 28 6.22 6.74 -4.42
CA ALA A 28 6.74 6.43 -3.09
C ALA A 28 6.14 5.15 -2.47
N THR A 29 5.15 4.52 -3.10
CA THR A 29 4.59 3.26 -2.63
C THR A 29 5.58 2.12 -2.86
N THR A 30 5.84 1.32 -1.82
CA THR A 30 6.73 0.16 -1.86
C THR A 30 6.10 -1.03 -2.60
N VAL A 31 6.91 -2.04 -2.92
CA VAL A 31 6.42 -3.26 -3.59
C VAL A 31 5.35 -4.00 -2.77
N ASP A 32 5.41 -3.92 -1.47
CA ASP A 32 4.45 -4.54 -0.55
C ASP A 32 3.24 -3.66 -0.22
N GLY A 33 3.10 -2.53 -0.92
CA GLY A 33 1.90 -1.70 -0.89
C GLY A 33 1.84 -0.69 0.25
N TYR A 34 2.97 -0.29 0.84
CA TYR A 34 3.07 0.69 1.91
C TYR A 34 3.85 1.94 1.47
N ASN A 35 3.82 2.99 2.26
CA ASN A 35 4.61 4.19 2.03
C ASN A 35 5.82 4.27 2.97
N PRO A 36 6.96 4.82 2.51
CA PRO A 36 8.09 5.13 3.38
C PRO A 36 7.70 6.20 4.42
N TYR A 37 8.52 6.32 5.45
CA TYR A 37 8.33 7.31 6.50
C TYR A 37 8.35 8.75 5.99
N ARG A 38 9.23 9.05 5.02
CA ARG A 38 9.41 10.39 4.47
C ARG A 38 9.38 10.40 2.95
N ILE A 39 8.70 11.41 2.40
CA ILE A 39 8.75 11.79 1.00
C ILE A 39 9.24 13.23 0.96
N THR A 40 10.45 13.45 0.48
CA THR A 40 11.11 14.76 0.43
C THR A 40 11.29 15.27 -0.99
N ASN A 41 11.82 16.48 -1.16
CA ASN A 41 12.22 16.98 -2.47
C ASN A 41 13.38 16.19 -3.07
N ALA A 42 14.26 15.66 -2.20
CA ALA A 42 15.39 14.83 -2.60
C ALA A 42 15.00 13.36 -2.88
N GLY A 43 13.73 12.98 -2.71
CA GLY A 43 13.24 11.63 -2.96
C GLY A 43 12.67 10.95 -1.71
N ILE A 44 12.75 9.64 -1.69
CA ILE A 44 12.23 8.76 -0.64
C ILE A 44 13.27 8.61 0.46
N ASP A 45 12.82 8.57 1.72
CA ASP A 45 13.68 8.35 2.88
C ASP A 45 12.97 7.48 3.93
N TRP A 46 13.75 6.83 4.80
CA TRP A 46 13.27 5.94 5.85
C TRP A 46 14.06 6.11 7.14
N GLU A 47 13.50 5.65 8.24
CA GLU A 47 14.20 5.60 9.50
C GLU A 47 15.07 4.35 9.61
N VAL A 48 16.17 4.49 10.32
CA VAL A 48 17.02 3.39 10.80
C VAL A 48 16.93 3.31 12.31
N ILE A 49 17.11 2.11 12.88
CA ILE A 49 17.18 1.96 14.32
C ILE A 49 18.51 2.55 14.81
N GLU A 50 18.42 3.54 15.66
CA GLU A 50 19.56 4.17 16.34
C GLU A 50 19.60 3.63 17.79
N PRO A 51 20.58 2.79 18.18
CA PRO A 51 20.59 2.16 19.51
C PRO A 51 20.58 3.16 20.68
N GLU A 52 21.15 4.34 20.47
CA GLU A 52 21.23 5.41 21.47
C GLU A 52 19.93 6.26 21.53
N ASN A 53 19.01 6.08 20.59
CA ASN A 53 17.79 6.88 20.48
C ASN A 53 16.56 5.99 20.74
N PRO A 54 15.96 6.04 21.93
CA PRO A 54 14.80 5.21 22.27
C PRO A 54 13.53 5.56 21.44
N TRP A 55 13.56 6.65 20.71
CA TRP A 55 12.46 7.10 19.84
C TRP A 55 12.67 6.70 18.38
N SER A 56 13.83 6.14 18.03
CA SER A 56 14.04 5.60 16.69
C SER A 56 13.20 4.34 16.51
N ASN A 57 12.45 4.29 15.42
CA ASN A 57 11.56 3.18 15.13
C ASN A 57 11.47 2.94 13.63
N ILE A 58 11.49 1.68 13.24
CA ILE A 58 11.17 1.28 11.87
C ILE A 58 9.69 0.90 11.78
N GLY A 59 9.11 0.95 10.58
CA GLY A 59 7.75 0.52 10.33
C GLY A 59 7.02 1.38 9.31
N TYR A 60 5.86 0.90 8.89
CA TYR A 60 4.98 1.60 7.99
C TYR A 60 3.77 2.17 8.72
N TRP A 61 3.33 3.35 8.32
CA TRP A 61 2.05 3.90 8.75
C TRP A 61 0.91 3.11 8.11
N GLY A 62 0.06 2.50 8.93
CA GLY A 62 -0.96 1.57 8.45
C GLY A 62 -2.09 2.22 7.66
N ASP A 63 -2.53 3.41 8.06
CA ASP A 63 -3.71 4.09 7.53
C ASP A 63 -3.39 5.29 6.63
N HIS A 64 -2.34 6.03 6.93
CA HIS A 64 -2.02 7.31 6.26
C HIS A 64 -1.99 7.19 4.75
N GLN A 65 -1.44 6.10 4.23
CA GLN A 65 -1.32 5.88 2.80
C GLN A 65 -2.68 5.87 2.10
N ILE A 66 -3.61 5.04 2.55
CA ILE A 66 -4.89 4.87 1.85
C ILE A 66 -5.81 6.08 2.06
N ILE A 67 -5.77 6.68 3.25
CA ILE A 67 -6.60 7.84 3.59
C ILE A 67 -6.21 9.05 2.75
N TYR A 68 -4.93 9.43 2.76
CA TYR A 68 -4.48 10.61 2.03
C TYR A 68 -4.47 10.40 0.52
N LEU A 69 -4.13 9.21 0.04
CA LEU A 69 -4.26 8.88 -1.37
C LEU A 69 -5.70 9.05 -1.85
N LEU A 70 -6.66 8.49 -1.11
CA LEU A 70 -8.08 8.62 -1.47
C LEU A 70 -8.54 10.07 -1.53
N LYS A 71 -8.23 10.88 -0.51
CA LYS A 71 -8.58 12.30 -0.48
C LYS A 71 -8.01 13.07 -1.67
N LEU A 72 -6.75 12.82 -2.02
CA LEU A 72 -6.12 13.43 -3.19
C LEU A 72 -6.78 12.99 -4.50
N LEU A 73 -7.10 11.70 -4.65
CA LEU A 73 -7.79 11.16 -5.81
C LEU A 73 -9.19 11.75 -5.97
N GLU A 74 -9.96 11.87 -4.89
CA GLU A 74 -11.29 12.48 -4.90
C GLU A 74 -11.25 13.97 -5.29
N ILE A 75 -10.29 14.73 -4.77
CA ILE A 75 -10.10 16.14 -5.15
C ILE A 75 -9.73 16.23 -6.64
N SER A 76 -8.78 15.42 -7.10
CA SER A 76 -8.39 15.39 -8.51
C SER A 76 -9.56 15.03 -9.43
N ASN A 77 -10.31 13.98 -9.10
CA ASN A 77 -11.46 13.54 -9.89
C ASN A 77 -12.57 14.61 -9.97
N LYS A 78 -12.70 15.41 -8.91
CA LYS A 78 -13.66 16.53 -8.89
C LYS A 78 -13.21 17.70 -9.78
N HIS A 79 -11.92 18.00 -9.83
CA HIS A 79 -11.40 19.17 -10.54
C HIS A 79 -10.94 18.88 -11.98
N THR A 80 -10.38 17.69 -12.21
CA THR A 80 -9.80 17.27 -13.50
C THR A 80 -10.07 15.79 -13.76
N PRO A 81 -11.35 15.36 -13.91
CA PRO A 81 -11.76 13.94 -13.88
C PRO A 81 -11.07 13.08 -14.95
N GLU A 82 -10.75 13.65 -16.12
CA GLU A 82 -10.16 12.88 -17.21
C GLU A 82 -8.64 12.73 -17.13
N THR A 83 -7.95 13.56 -16.34
CA THR A 83 -6.47 13.60 -16.38
C THR A 83 -5.85 12.33 -15.80
N LEU A 84 -6.33 11.87 -14.63
CA LEU A 84 -5.77 10.66 -13.99
C LEU A 84 -6.18 9.37 -14.71
N SER A 85 -7.39 9.33 -15.29
CA SER A 85 -7.87 8.15 -16.00
C SER A 85 -6.99 7.80 -17.21
N THR A 86 -6.38 8.81 -17.86
CA THR A 86 -5.44 8.58 -18.97
C THR A 86 -4.14 7.88 -18.51
N LEU A 87 -3.78 8.01 -17.24
CA LEU A 87 -2.56 7.42 -16.67
C LEU A 87 -2.74 5.99 -16.16
N LEU A 88 -3.99 5.49 -16.09
CA LEU A 88 -4.30 4.18 -15.46
C LEU A 88 -3.44 3.03 -16.01
N ASN A 89 -3.24 3.01 -17.32
CA ASN A 89 -2.50 1.95 -18.02
C ASN A 89 -1.08 2.36 -18.45
N GLU A 90 -0.66 3.61 -18.16
CA GLU A 90 0.69 4.09 -18.51
C GLU A 90 1.75 3.49 -17.58
N ARG A 91 2.78 2.86 -18.16
CA ARG A 91 3.92 2.27 -17.42
C ARG A 91 4.97 3.32 -17.08
N ILE A 92 4.63 4.22 -16.18
CA ILE A 92 5.50 5.34 -15.77
C ILE A 92 5.68 5.42 -14.24
N PHE A 93 5.12 4.48 -13.50
CA PHE A 93 5.14 4.49 -12.03
C PHE A 93 6.20 3.53 -11.49
N ALA A 94 6.99 4.02 -10.54
CA ALA A 94 8.03 3.25 -9.86
C ALA A 94 7.56 2.70 -8.50
N PHE A 95 8.36 1.81 -7.92
CA PHE A 95 8.22 1.36 -6.54
C PHE A 95 9.38 1.86 -5.68
N ALA A 96 9.06 2.32 -4.47
CA ALA A 96 10.06 2.63 -3.44
C ALA A 96 10.73 1.34 -2.95
N ASN A 97 12.06 1.35 -2.84
CA ASN A 97 12.84 0.23 -2.35
C ASN A 97 13.32 0.47 -0.92
N VAL A 98 12.36 0.46 0.01
CA VAL A 98 12.62 0.68 1.44
C VAL A 98 13.17 -0.60 2.08
N PRO A 99 14.20 -0.53 2.95
CA PRO A 99 14.81 -1.71 3.56
C PRO A 99 14.00 -2.27 4.74
N TYR A 100 12.68 -2.31 4.63
CA TYR A 100 11.78 -2.93 5.60
C TYR A 100 11.18 -4.20 5.00
N ARG A 101 11.25 -5.30 5.76
CA ARG A 101 10.71 -6.59 5.35
C ARG A 101 9.72 -7.09 6.39
N LEU A 102 8.47 -7.22 6.01
CA LEU A 102 7.48 -7.86 6.88
C LEU A 102 7.84 -9.33 7.05
N LYS A 103 7.77 -9.82 8.28
CA LYS A 103 8.00 -11.22 8.65
C LYS A 103 6.93 -12.14 8.07
N SER A 104 7.11 -13.45 8.22
CA SER A 104 6.09 -14.44 7.86
C SER A 104 4.79 -14.19 8.64
N TYR A 105 3.67 -14.62 8.09
CA TYR A 105 2.38 -14.50 8.78
C TYR A 105 2.41 -15.22 10.13
N ALA A 106 3.01 -16.39 10.21
CA ALA A 106 3.15 -17.16 11.44
C ALA A 106 3.96 -16.41 12.52
N ASP A 107 5.08 -15.77 12.14
CA ASP A 107 5.90 -14.99 13.07
C ASP A 107 5.14 -13.75 13.58
N ILE A 108 4.42 -13.06 12.68
CA ILE A 108 3.60 -11.89 13.06
C ILE A 108 2.47 -12.30 14.00
N VAL A 109 1.82 -13.45 13.79
CA VAL A 109 0.79 -13.98 14.70
C VAL A 109 1.40 -14.34 16.06
N ALA A 110 2.59 -14.93 16.07
CA ALA A 110 3.29 -15.31 17.31
C ALA A 110 3.78 -14.11 18.11
N ASN A 111 4.25 -13.06 17.44
CA ASN A 111 4.70 -11.82 18.08
C ASN A 111 4.33 -10.58 17.25
N PRO A 112 3.09 -10.05 17.42
CA PRO A 112 2.60 -8.95 16.60
C PRO A 112 3.34 -7.62 16.76
N LYS A 113 4.11 -7.45 17.82
CA LYS A 113 4.96 -6.27 18.06
C LYS A 113 6.35 -6.37 17.43
N ASP A 114 6.65 -7.46 16.75
CA ASP A 114 7.93 -7.70 16.08
C ASP A 114 7.65 -8.18 14.64
N SER A 115 6.96 -7.36 13.87
CA SER A 115 6.43 -7.72 12.55
C SER A 115 7.34 -7.35 11.37
N ILE A 116 8.38 -6.53 11.59
CA ILE A 116 9.26 -6.02 10.54
C ILE A 116 10.73 -6.24 10.89
N VAL A 117 11.50 -6.67 9.89
CA VAL A 117 12.96 -6.74 9.93
C VAL A 117 13.54 -5.60 9.10
N PHE A 118 14.61 -4.97 9.62
CA PHE A 118 15.42 -4.06 8.82
C PHE A 118 16.40 -4.85 7.95
N ASP A 119 16.40 -4.60 6.64
CA ASP A 119 17.29 -5.24 5.68
C ASP A 119 18.58 -4.42 5.53
N ASP A 120 19.54 -4.63 6.41
CA ASP A 120 20.84 -3.94 6.39
C ASP A 120 21.57 -4.10 5.06
N LYS A 121 21.46 -5.27 4.44
CA LYS A 121 22.13 -5.54 3.15
C LYS A 121 21.56 -4.62 2.06
N LEU A 122 20.25 -4.55 1.95
CA LEU A 122 19.60 -3.64 1.00
C LEU A 122 19.91 -2.18 1.32
N HIS A 123 19.89 -1.79 2.60
CA HIS A 123 20.23 -0.44 3.01
C HIS A 123 21.64 -0.04 2.54
N GLN A 124 22.65 -0.87 2.80
CA GLN A 124 24.02 -0.62 2.35
C GLN A 124 24.14 -0.62 0.82
N GLN A 125 23.41 -1.48 0.14
CA GLN A 125 23.36 -1.48 -1.33
C GLN A 125 22.83 -0.15 -1.86
N VAL A 126 21.73 0.36 -1.33
CA VAL A 126 21.18 1.66 -1.74
C VAL A 126 22.16 2.79 -1.46
N LEU A 127 22.81 2.80 -0.31
CA LEU A 127 23.83 3.81 0.03
C LEU A 127 25.01 3.78 -0.95
N SER A 128 25.46 2.60 -1.36
CA SER A 128 26.57 2.43 -2.32
C SER A 128 26.21 2.83 -3.74
N LEU A 129 24.94 2.69 -4.15
CA LEU A 129 24.44 3.05 -5.48
C LEU A 129 24.08 4.54 -5.59
N THR A 130 23.66 5.18 -4.49
CA THR A 130 23.24 6.59 -4.52
C THR A 130 24.25 7.56 -5.13
N PRO A 131 25.58 7.45 -4.91
CA PRO A 131 26.56 8.30 -5.58
C PRO A 131 26.65 8.09 -7.09
N GLN A 132 26.19 6.94 -7.60
CA GLN A 132 26.32 6.55 -9.01
C GLN A 132 25.10 6.94 -9.84
N ILE A 133 23.89 6.67 -9.30
CA ILE A 133 22.63 6.85 -10.02
C ILE A 133 21.64 7.81 -9.29
N GLY A 134 22.10 8.49 -8.25
CA GLY A 134 21.28 9.47 -7.53
C GLY A 134 20.10 8.83 -6.78
N GLN A 135 18.96 9.48 -6.80
CA GLN A 135 17.75 9.05 -6.06
C GLN A 135 17.11 7.79 -6.65
N ASP A 136 17.41 7.41 -7.88
CA ASP A 136 16.91 6.18 -8.49
C ASP A 136 17.44 4.94 -7.77
N ALA A 137 18.55 5.02 -7.03
CA ALA A 137 19.03 3.98 -6.13
C ALA A 137 18.00 3.60 -5.04
N ARG A 138 17.07 4.48 -4.71
CA ARG A 138 16.00 4.26 -3.71
C ARG A 138 14.72 3.71 -4.32
N LEU A 139 14.73 3.42 -5.61
CA LEU A 139 13.65 2.77 -6.33
C LEU A 139 14.01 1.30 -6.61
N VAL A 140 13.00 0.50 -6.88
CA VAL A 140 13.22 -0.89 -7.29
C VAL A 140 13.81 -0.89 -8.71
N LEU A 141 14.92 -1.60 -8.87
CA LEU A 141 15.60 -1.78 -10.14
C LEU A 141 15.32 -3.19 -10.69
N ASP A 142 15.26 -3.31 -12.00
CA ASP A 142 15.18 -4.59 -12.70
C ASP A 142 16.57 -5.27 -12.81
N GLU A 143 16.62 -6.42 -13.47
CA GLU A 143 17.87 -7.17 -13.69
C GLU A 143 18.91 -6.38 -14.54
N GLN A 144 18.48 -5.42 -15.32
CA GLN A 144 19.30 -4.53 -16.14
C GLN A 144 19.71 -3.25 -15.40
N GLN A 145 19.44 -3.15 -14.09
CA GLN A 145 19.68 -1.98 -13.24
C GLN A 145 18.94 -0.71 -13.72
N GLN A 146 17.81 -0.89 -14.41
CA GLN A 146 16.89 0.19 -14.75
C GLN A 146 15.75 0.25 -13.74
N VAL A 147 15.15 1.42 -13.55
CA VAL A 147 13.99 1.56 -12.67
C VAL A 147 12.84 0.69 -13.17
N LEU A 148 12.37 -0.23 -12.34
CA LEU A 148 11.23 -1.09 -12.64
C LEU A 148 9.95 -0.24 -12.67
N LEU A 149 9.31 -0.17 -13.84
CA LEU A 149 8.09 0.59 -14.02
C LEU A 149 6.85 -0.30 -14.08
N THR A 150 5.77 0.22 -13.51
CA THR A 150 4.43 -0.37 -13.55
C THR A 150 3.38 0.68 -13.91
N THR A 151 2.10 0.32 -13.85
CA THR A 151 0.97 1.18 -14.18
C THR A 151 0.39 1.88 -12.94
N MET A 152 -0.39 2.94 -13.14
CA MET A 152 -1.14 3.57 -12.05
C MET A 152 -2.15 2.59 -11.42
N ALA A 153 -2.86 1.82 -12.25
CA ALA A 153 -3.82 0.82 -11.77
C ALA A 153 -3.17 -0.20 -10.83
N ASP A 154 -1.97 -0.68 -11.17
CA ASP A 154 -1.20 -1.59 -10.32
C ASP A 154 -0.88 -0.95 -8.96
N LYS A 155 -0.41 0.30 -8.95
CA LYS A 155 -0.12 1.05 -7.72
C LYS A 155 -1.36 1.26 -6.84
N LEU A 156 -2.51 1.56 -7.44
CA LEU A 156 -3.77 1.71 -6.72
C LEU A 156 -4.23 0.39 -6.12
N LEU A 157 -4.14 -0.69 -6.88
CA LEU A 157 -4.58 -2.01 -6.42
C LEU A 157 -3.65 -2.59 -5.37
N ILE A 158 -2.33 -2.53 -5.51
CA ILE A 158 -1.43 -3.08 -4.49
C ILE A 158 -1.60 -2.38 -3.13
N THR A 159 -1.87 -1.07 -3.12
CA THR A 159 -2.19 -0.33 -1.90
C THR A 159 -3.45 -0.88 -1.21
N LEU A 160 -4.50 -1.18 -1.98
CA LEU A 160 -5.72 -1.79 -1.47
C LEU A 160 -5.49 -3.21 -0.97
N LEU A 161 -4.86 -4.05 -1.79
CA LEU A 161 -4.66 -5.47 -1.50
C LEU A 161 -3.76 -5.71 -0.29
N ALA A 162 -2.75 -4.86 -0.08
CA ALA A 162 -1.92 -4.88 1.11
C ALA A 162 -2.73 -4.66 2.40
N LYS A 163 -3.73 -3.77 2.37
CA LYS A 163 -4.64 -3.56 3.50
C LYS A 163 -5.60 -4.73 3.69
N LEU A 164 -6.19 -5.23 2.61
CA LEU A 164 -7.10 -6.38 2.65
C LEU A 164 -6.41 -7.65 3.15
N SER A 165 -5.10 -7.80 2.94
CA SER A 165 -4.30 -8.88 3.51
C SER A 165 -4.28 -8.89 5.05
N ASN A 166 -4.64 -7.78 5.68
CA ASN A 166 -4.70 -7.61 7.14
C ASN A 166 -6.15 -7.46 7.64
N PHE A 167 -7.13 -7.85 6.83
CA PHE A 167 -8.54 -7.74 7.21
C PHE A 167 -8.92 -8.80 8.24
N VAL A 168 -9.54 -8.34 9.33
CA VAL A 168 -10.11 -9.17 10.38
C VAL A 168 -11.62 -8.92 10.39
N PRO A 169 -12.46 -9.87 9.94
CA PRO A 169 -13.92 -9.70 9.93
C PRO A 169 -14.46 -9.38 11.33
N ASN A 170 -15.41 -8.45 11.37
CA ASN A 170 -16.04 -7.95 12.60
C ASN A 170 -15.06 -7.24 13.56
N ALA A 171 -13.90 -6.77 13.05
CA ALA A 171 -12.92 -6.02 13.83
C ALA A 171 -12.34 -4.84 13.06
N GLY A 172 -11.80 -5.05 11.86
CA GLY A 172 -11.18 -3.97 11.07
C GLY A 172 -9.92 -4.43 10.35
N ILE A 173 -8.96 -3.51 10.18
CA ILE A 173 -7.65 -3.81 9.60
C ILE A 173 -6.63 -3.96 10.72
N TRP A 174 -5.97 -5.10 10.79
CA TRP A 174 -4.98 -5.40 11.82
C TRP A 174 -3.78 -4.46 11.72
N MET A 175 -3.46 -3.77 12.82
CA MET A 175 -2.37 -2.81 12.93
C MET A 175 -1.06 -3.53 13.25
N ASN A 176 -0.42 -4.13 12.25
CA ASN A 176 0.74 -5.00 12.40
C ASN A 176 2.01 -4.50 11.68
N THR A 177 2.13 -3.20 11.43
CA THR A 177 3.24 -2.61 10.69
C THR A 177 4.18 -1.73 11.53
N LEU A 178 4.21 -1.93 12.84
CA LEU A 178 5.04 -1.31 13.88
C LEU A 178 4.83 0.18 14.11
N ARG A 179 4.26 0.93 13.18
CA ARG A 179 3.99 2.36 13.40
C ARG A 179 2.56 2.55 13.90
N PRO A 180 2.39 3.39 14.92
CA PRO A 180 1.07 3.78 15.38
C PRO A 180 0.39 4.63 14.31
N GLU A 181 -0.92 4.60 14.37
CA GLU A 181 -1.77 5.49 13.58
C GLU A 181 -2.18 6.67 14.47
N TRP A 182 -2.34 7.84 13.94
CA TRP A 182 -2.94 9.08 14.47
C TRP A 182 -2.56 9.58 15.87
N ASN A 183 -2.53 8.75 16.93
CA ASN A 183 -2.36 9.21 18.30
C ASN A 183 -1.76 8.15 19.24
N ASP A 184 -1.46 8.56 20.47
CA ASP A 184 -0.84 7.71 21.49
C ASP A 184 -1.67 6.48 21.89
N ALA A 185 -3.00 6.56 21.79
CA ALA A 185 -3.87 5.41 22.05
C ALA A 185 -3.63 4.29 21.03
N ASN A 186 -3.39 4.63 19.76
CA ASN A 186 -3.05 3.66 18.72
C ASN A 186 -1.65 3.04 18.94
N ASN A 187 -0.72 3.75 19.57
CA ASN A 187 0.58 3.19 19.96
C ASN A 187 0.43 1.96 20.87
N ALA A 188 -0.52 1.99 21.80
CA ALA A 188 -0.79 0.86 22.68
C ALA A 188 -1.40 -0.34 21.93
N LEU A 189 -2.12 -0.09 20.83
CA LEU A 189 -2.85 -1.10 20.06
C LEU A 189 -2.04 -1.68 18.90
N VAL A 190 -0.90 -1.08 18.54
CA VAL A 190 -0.03 -1.60 17.48
C VAL A 190 0.35 -3.06 17.76
N GLY A 191 0.09 -3.91 16.80
CA GLY A 191 0.28 -5.36 16.88
C GLY A 191 -0.91 -6.11 17.48
N TYR A 192 -1.71 -5.50 18.34
CA TYR A 192 -2.82 -6.17 19.04
C TYR A 192 -4.21 -5.64 18.67
N GLY A 193 -4.29 -4.51 18.00
CA GLY A 193 -5.56 -3.88 17.66
C GLY A 193 -5.87 -3.94 16.16
N ALA A 194 -7.13 -3.67 15.82
CA ALA A 194 -7.62 -3.50 14.47
C ALA A 194 -8.24 -2.12 14.30
N SER A 195 -7.97 -1.48 13.15
CA SER A 195 -8.45 -0.14 12.82
C SER A 195 -9.75 -0.20 12.04
N MET A 196 -10.85 0.24 12.66
CA MET A 196 -12.13 0.46 12.00
C MET A 196 -12.09 1.68 11.07
N VAL A 197 -11.30 2.69 11.43
CA VAL A 197 -11.13 3.89 10.58
C VAL A 197 -10.52 3.49 9.25
N THR A 198 -9.45 2.70 9.27
CA THR A 198 -8.82 2.19 8.04
C THR A 198 -9.80 1.35 7.23
N LEU A 199 -10.61 0.49 7.87
CA LEU A 199 -11.62 -0.30 7.18
C LEU A 199 -12.68 0.57 6.49
N ALA A 200 -13.17 1.62 7.17
CA ALA A 200 -14.13 2.56 6.59
C ALA A 200 -13.55 3.31 5.38
N TYR A 201 -12.26 3.69 5.44
CA TYR A 201 -11.59 4.31 4.31
C TYR A 201 -11.31 3.34 3.16
N ILE A 202 -11.02 2.06 3.44
CA ILE A 202 -10.93 1.01 2.41
C ILE A 202 -12.26 0.86 1.69
N ARG A 203 -13.37 0.80 2.43
CA ARG A 203 -14.71 0.77 1.85
C ARG A 203 -14.93 1.93 0.87
N ARG A 204 -14.64 3.15 1.32
CA ARG A 204 -14.77 4.37 0.49
C ARG A 204 -13.83 4.35 -0.71
N TYR A 205 -12.59 3.88 -0.53
CA TYR A 205 -11.61 3.73 -1.60
C TYR A 205 -12.09 2.75 -2.68
N MET A 206 -12.65 1.61 -2.28
CA MET A 206 -13.19 0.63 -3.21
C MET A 206 -14.39 1.18 -3.99
N SER A 207 -15.29 1.90 -3.31
CA SER A 207 -16.41 2.59 -3.99
C SER A 207 -15.92 3.62 -5.01
N PHE A 208 -14.87 4.38 -4.64
CA PHE A 208 -14.22 5.30 -5.57
C PHE A 208 -13.62 4.57 -6.78
N LEU A 209 -12.92 3.45 -6.59
CA LEU A 209 -12.34 2.68 -7.70
C LEU A 209 -13.40 2.11 -8.65
N GLN A 210 -14.57 1.69 -8.13
CA GLN A 210 -15.69 1.21 -8.97
C GLN A 210 -16.21 2.28 -9.93
N GLU A 211 -16.19 3.54 -9.51
CA GLU A 211 -16.64 4.67 -10.34
C GLU A 211 -15.51 5.17 -11.25
N PHE A 212 -14.29 5.17 -10.74
CA PHE A 212 -13.13 5.75 -11.42
C PHE A 212 -12.59 4.85 -12.54
N ILE A 213 -12.57 3.52 -12.34
CA ILE A 213 -12.07 2.56 -13.33
C ILE A 213 -13.24 2.08 -14.19
N VAL A 214 -13.26 2.52 -15.46
CA VAL A 214 -14.37 2.25 -16.39
C VAL A 214 -13.98 1.37 -17.58
N SER A 215 -12.76 0.88 -17.63
CA SER A 215 -12.22 -0.01 -18.67
C SER A 215 -11.28 -1.05 -18.07
N ASP A 216 -10.87 -2.02 -18.89
CA ASP A 216 -9.83 -2.98 -18.51
C ASP A 216 -8.55 -2.24 -18.10
N VAL A 217 -7.84 -2.80 -17.12
CA VAL A 217 -6.59 -2.22 -16.61
C VAL A 217 -5.44 -3.21 -16.68
N ASN A 218 -4.25 -2.68 -16.84
CA ASN A 218 -3.02 -3.46 -16.88
C ASN A 218 -2.34 -3.40 -15.52
N ILE A 219 -2.01 -4.56 -14.94
CA ILE A 219 -1.38 -4.68 -13.62
C ILE A 219 -0.26 -5.72 -13.65
N ALA A 220 0.62 -5.70 -12.67
CA ALA A 220 1.65 -6.71 -12.51
C ALA A 220 1.02 -8.11 -12.29
N THR A 221 1.64 -9.14 -12.86
CA THR A 221 1.19 -10.53 -12.71
C THR A 221 1.11 -10.95 -11.24
N GLU A 222 2.03 -10.47 -10.42
CA GLU A 222 2.06 -10.73 -8.99
C GLU A 222 0.88 -10.08 -8.26
N THR A 223 0.54 -8.85 -8.62
CA THR A 223 -0.64 -8.14 -8.09
C THR A 223 -1.94 -8.83 -8.48
N TYR A 224 -2.05 -9.30 -9.73
CA TYR A 224 -3.19 -10.08 -10.19
C TYR A 224 -3.35 -11.38 -9.40
N THR A 225 -2.25 -12.10 -9.17
CA THR A 225 -2.26 -13.34 -8.36
C THR A 225 -2.71 -13.06 -6.92
N LEU A 226 -2.26 -11.97 -6.31
CA LEU A 226 -2.69 -11.55 -4.97
C LEU A 226 -4.19 -11.22 -4.95
N LEU A 227 -4.69 -10.50 -5.96
CA LEU A 227 -6.12 -10.17 -6.07
C LEU A 227 -6.98 -11.43 -6.09
N GLN A 228 -6.63 -12.42 -6.90
CA GLN A 228 -7.36 -13.69 -6.98
C GLN A 228 -7.30 -14.48 -5.66
N ALA A 229 -6.14 -14.51 -5.01
CA ALA A 229 -5.97 -15.19 -3.72
C ALA A 229 -6.82 -14.53 -2.62
N LEU A 230 -6.83 -13.19 -2.54
CA LEU A 230 -7.66 -12.45 -1.59
C LEU A 230 -9.15 -12.60 -1.89
N HIS A 231 -9.56 -12.57 -3.16
CA HIS A 231 -10.96 -12.81 -3.53
C HIS A 231 -11.45 -14.18 -3.05
N SER A 232 -10.59 -15.19 -3.14
CA SER A 232 -10.88 -16.52 -2.61
C SER A 232 -10.90 -16.54 -1.08
N ALA A 233 -9.94 -15.88 -0.42
CA ALA A 233 -9.83 -15.82 1.03
C ALA A 233 -11.05 -15.14 1.70
N LEU A 234 -11.53 -14.04 1.12
CA LEU A 234 -12.65 -13.27 1.65
C LEU A 234 -14.00 -14.02 1.61
N ARG A 235 -14.09 -15.11 0.83
CA ARG A 235 -15.27 -15.99 0.73
C ARG A 235 -15.24 -17.18 1.68
N MET A 236 -14.22 -17.29 2.53
CA MET A 236 -14.13 -18.40 3.49
C MET A 236 -15.24 -18.33 4.54
N PRO A 237 -15.73 -19.48 5.04
CA PRO A 237 -16.94 -19.54 5.86
C PRO A 237 -16.76 -19.02 7.29
N SER A 238 -15.54 -18.93 7.80
CA SER A 238 -15.29 -18.45 9.17
C SER A 238 -14.34 -17.26 9.20
N THR A 239 -14.52 -16.37 10.19
CA THR A 239 -13.69 -15.20 10.41
C THR A 239 -12.21 -15.56 10.51
N LYS A 240 -11.88 -16.64 11.23
CA LYS A 240 -10.50 -17.11 11.37
C LYS A 240 -9.91 -17.52 10.01
N GLN A 241 -10.67 -18.27 9.21
CA GLN A 241 -10.18 -18.68 7.88
C GLN A 241 -9.99 -17.49 6.95
N VAL A 242 -10.88 -16.49 6.97
CA VAL A 242 -10.71 -15.26 6.20
C VAL A 242 -9.41 -14.58 6.60
N THR A 243 -9.19 -14.35 7.90
CA THR A 243 -7.99 -13.67 8.41
C THR A 243 -6.71 -14.44 8.06
N ASP A 244 -6.68 -15.76 8.31
CA ASP A 244 -5.50 -16.58 8.08
C ASP A 244 -5.17 -16.66 6.57
N MET A 245 -6.16 -16.90 5.72
CA MET A 245 -5.95 -17.02 4.28
C MET A 245 -5.58 -15.68 3.63
N ALA A 246 -6.16 -14.57 4.09
CA ALA A 246 -5.77 -13.24 3.63
C ALA A 246 -4.33 -12.90 4.03
N GLY A 247 -3.94 -13.19 5.27
CA GLY A 247 -2.58 -13.00 5.78
C GLY A 247 -1.54 -13.83 5.01
N LEU A 248 -1.85 -15.10 4.74
CA LEU A 248 -1.00 -16.00 3.96
C LEU A 248 -0.90 -15.56 2.49
N ALA A 249 -1.99 -15.09 1.88
CA ALA A 249 -1.96 -14.55 0.52
C ALA A 249 -1.03 -13.33 0.42
N GLY A 250 -1.11 -12.41 1.40
CA GLY A 250 -0.21 -11.26 1.50
C GLY A 250 1.25 -11.68 1.69
N GLU A 251 1.52 -12.70 2.51
CA GLU A 251 2.87 -13.25 2.68
C GLU A 251 3.42 -13.84 1.37
N GLN A 252 2.65 -14.67 0.69
CA GLN A 252 3.06 -15.29 -0.58
C GLN A 252 3.40 -14.23 -1.65
N TYR A 253 2.61 -13.16 -1.70
CA TYR A 253 2.92 -12.03 -2.57
C TYR A 253 4.25 -11.36 -2.16
N ARG A 254 4.44 -11.03 -0.86
CA ARG A 254 5.66 -10.39 -0.39
C ARG A 254 6.91 -11.24 -0.62
N GLN A 255 6.83 -12.55 -0.47
CA GLN A 255 7.95 -13.45 -0.78
C GLN A 255 8.41 -13.30 -2.24
N LYS A 256 7.47 -13.21 -3.20
CA LYS A 256 7.79 -12.95 -4.61
C LYS A 256 8.33 -11.54 -4.81
N ALA A 257 7.66 -10.53 -4.25
CA ALA A 257 8.04 -9.14 -4.42
C ALA A 257 9.45 -8.83 -3.86
N TYR A 258 9.81 -9.44 -2.73
CA TYR A 258 11.14 -9.27 -2.13
C TYR A 258 12.24 -10.07 -2.86
N ALA A 259 11.88 -11.15 -3.55
CA ALA A 259 12.81 -11.87 -4.42
C ALA A 259 13.05 -11.17 -5.76
N GLY A 260 12.19 -10.22 -6.12
CA GLY A 260 12.19 -9.46 -7.38
C GLY A 260 10.90 -9.65 -8.16
N LEU A 261 10.24 -8.55 -8.51
CA LEU A 261 9.07 -8.57 -9.39
C LEU A 261 9.50 -8.92 -10.81
N SER A 262 8.70 -9.73 -11.50
CA SER A 262 8.98 -10.16 -12.88
C SER A 262 8.93 -9.04 -13.92
N GLY A 263 8.29 -7.92 -13.59
CA GLY A 263 8.00 -6.84 -14.53
C GLY A 263 6.97 -7.19 -15.60
N GLN A 264 6.38 -8.39 -15.52
CA GLN A 264 5.33 -8.82 -16.45
C GLN A 264 4.00 -8.17 -16.08
N ILE A 265 3.29 -7.72 -17.11
CA ILE A 265 1.98 -7.06 -16.99
C ILE A 265 0.93 -7.96 -17.64
N VAL A 266 -0.22 -8.07 -16.98
CA VAL A 266 -1.42 -8.74 -17.47
C VAL A 266 -2.59 -7.77 -17.49
N THR A 267 -3.53 -7.99 -18.39
CA THR A 267 -4.78 -7.24 -18.42
C THR A 267 -5.78 -7.85 -17.43
N LEU A 268 -6.25 -7.05 -16.49
CA LEU A 268 -7.36 -7.37 -15.60
C LEU A 268 -8.66 -6.85 -16.25
N PRO A 269 -9.58 -7.76 -16.66
CA PRO A 269 -10.85 -7.33 -17.25
C PRO A 269 -11.69 -6.54 -16.26
N LEU A 270 -12.35 -5.48 -16.73
CA LEU A 270 -13.23 -4.63 -15.92
C LEU A 270 -14.31 -5.44 -15.19
N CYS A 271 -14.89 -6.44 -15.85
CA CYS A 271 -15.90 -7.29 -15.23
C CYS A 271 -15.36 -8.08 -14.02
N GLU A 272 -14.13 -8.58 -14.11
CA GLU A 272 -13.47 -9.30 -13.01
C GLU A 272 -13.13 -8.35 -11.85
N LEU A 273 -12.57 -7.17 -12.15
CA LEU A 273 -12.31 -6.15 -11.14
C LEU A 273 -13.61 -5.73 -10.42
N ARG A 274 -14.68 -5.48 -11.16
CA ARG A 274 -15.98 -5.11 -10.57
C ARG A 274 -16.55 -6.21 -9.69
N THR A 275 -16.44 -7.45 -10.11
CA THR A 275 -16.85 -8.60 -9.28
C THR A 275 -16.07 -8.66 -7.98
N PHE A 276 -14.74 -8.57 -8.06
CA PHE A 276 -13.88 -8.51 -6.87
C PHE A 276 -14.27 -7.36 -5.92
N LEU A 277 -14.42 -6.14 -6.45
CA LEU A 277 -14.76 -4.97 -5.64
C LEU A 277 -16.15 -5.11 -5.00
N SER A 278 -17.16 -5.57 -5.75
CA SER A 278 -18.53 -5.74 -5.25
C SER A 278 -18.62 -6.80 -4.15
N ASP A 279 -18.05 -7.98 -4.39
CA ASP A 279 -18.05 -9.07 -3.40
C ASP A 279 -17.31 -8.68 -2.12
N THR A 280 -16.17 -7.97 -2.28
CA THR A 280 -15.39 -7.52 -1.13
C THR A 280 -16.13 -6.42 -0.35
N LEU A 281 -16.83 -5.50 -1.04
CA LEU A 281 -17.66 -4.49 -0.39
C LEU A 281 -18.79 -5.11 0.42
N GLU A 282 -19.44 -6.17 -0.05
CA GLU A 282 -20.47 -6.90 0.70
C GLU A 282 -19.91 -7.48 2.01
N VAL A 283 -18.71 -8.08 1.95
CA VAL A 283 -18.01 -8.61 3.13
C VAL A 283 -17.66 -7.50 4.13
N ILE A 284 -17.12 -6.39 3.64
CA ILE A 284 -16.76 -5.24 4.49
C ILE A 284 -17.98 -4.60 5.10
N ASP A 285 -19.05 -4.39 4.32
CA ASP A 285 -20.31 -3.81 4.80
C ASP A 285 -20.98 -4.68 5.86
N SER A 286 -20.92 -6.01 5.69
CA SER A 286 -21.36 -6.94 6.70
C SER A 286 -20.53 -6.83 7.98
N SER A 287 -19.21 -6.78 7.84
CA SER A 287 -18.27 -6.61 8.96
C SER A 287 -18.53 -5.30 9.73
N ILE A 288 -18.74 -4.19 9.02
CA ILE A 288 -19.03 -2.88 9.66
C ILE A 288 -20.38 -2.90 10.40
N ARG A 289 -21.39 -3.55 9.84
CA ARG A 289 -22.72 -3.65 10.51
C ARG A 289 -22.72 -4.54 11.76
N ASN A 290 -21.80 -5.50 11.83
CA ASN A 290 -21.69 -6.44 12.94
C ASN A 290 -20.80 -5.94 14.10
N ASN A 291 -20.16 -4.75 13.93
CA ASN A 291 -19.41 -4.05 14.95
C ASN A 291 -20.25 -2.95 15.61
#